data_0bbf04f7615e1e51a37a1a5e8f710cd8
#
_entry.id   0bbf04f7615e1e51a37a1a5e8f710cd8
#
_cell.length_a   1.000
_cell.length_b   1.000
_cell.length_c   1.000
_cell.angle_alpha   90.00
_cell.angle_beta   90.00
_cell.angle_gamma   90.00
#
_symmetry.space_group_name_H-M   'P 1'
#
loop_
_entity.id
_entity.type
_entity.pdbx_description
1 polymer ?
#
loop_
_entity_poly.entity_id
_entity_poly.type
_entity_poly.pdbx_seq_one_letter_code
_entity_poly.pdbx_strand_id
1 'polypeptide(L)'
;MNPEKKFWYEIKAFNTKNNCKLSFTRVENTASWGTPDILGYNRSGNFFTIELKVTKTNKVRLSPHQIAFHVTHPNNTFILVKALSLNSIKLYEGKVIKELDACGLKLEPHSLGLESCFQMLESL
;
A
#
# COMPACT_ATOMS: atom_id res chain seq x y z
N MET A 1 15.65 10.51 7.43
CA MET A 1 14.85 9.94 6.34
C MET A 1 13.40 9.89 6.80
N ASN A 2 12.45 10.30 5.95
CA ASN A 2 11.07 10.26 6.38
C ASN A 2 10.56 8.81 6.47
N PRO A 3 9.55 8.55 7.30
CA PRO A 3 9.09 7.18 7.56
C PRO A 3 8.59 6.43 6.32
N GLU A 4 7.91 7.11 5.40
CA GLU A 4 7.40 6.47 4.18
C GLU A 4 8.51 6.07 3.24
N LYS A 5 9.55 6.88 3.11
CA LYS A 5 10.73 6.56 2.31
C LYS A 5 11.49 5.38 2.91
N LYS A 6 11.60 5.34 4.24
CA LYS A 6 12.20 4.22 4.94
C LYS A 6 11.41 2.93 4.71
N PHE A 7 10.10 3.02 4.75
CA PHE A 7 9.21 1.89 4.48
C PHE A 7 9.37 1.39 3.03
N TRP A 8 9.48 2.33 2.08
CA TRP A 8 9.73 1.98 0.68
C TRP A 8 11.00 1.16 0.52
N TYR A 9 12.09 1.55 1.18
CA TYR A 9 13.33 0.77 1.14
C TYR A 9 13.17 -0.61 1.78
N GLU A 10 12.40 -0.71 2.82
CA GLU A 10 12.09 -2.00 3.46
C GLU A 10 11.36 -2.94 2.50
N ILE A 11 10.40 -2.43 1.75
CA ILE A 11 9.64 -3.18 0.75
C ILE A 11 10.58 -3.68 -0.35
N LYS A 12 11.44 -2.82 -0.88
CA LYS A 12 12.39 -3.20 -1.92
C LYS A 12 13.36 -4.26 -1.42
N ALA A 13 13.87 -4.09 -0.22
CA ALA A 13 14.79 -5.06 0.39
C ALA A 13 14.13 -6.42 0.55
N PHE A 14 12.88 -6.45 0.99
CA PHE A 14 12.12 -7.69 1.13
C PHE A 14 11.96 -8.39 -0.22
N ASN A 15 11.61 -7.65 -1.25
CA ASN A 15 11.44 -8.18 -2.61
C ASN A 15 12.73 -8.83 -3.12
N THR A 16 13.86 -8.16 -2.94
CA THR A 16 15.17 -8.66 -3.37
C THR A 16 15.60 -9.87 -2.54
N LYS A 17 15.53 -9.76 -1.22
CA LYS A 17 16.02 -10.80 -0.30
C LYS A 17 15.27 -12.10 -0.45
N ASN A 18 13.96 -12.03 -0.70
CA ASN A 18 13.10 -13.21 -0.80
C ASN A 18 12.88 -13.64 -2.24
N ASN A 19 13.64 -13.07 -3.18
CA ASN A 19 13.57 -13.41 -4.61
C ASN A 19 12.14 -13.36 -5.14
N CYS A 20 11.36 -12.39 -4.70
CA CYS A 20 10.00 -12.19 -5.17
C CYS A 20 10.02 -11.60 -6.58
N LYS A 21 8.98 -11.87 -7.35
CA LYS A 21 8.91 -11.53 -8.77
C LYS A 21 8.05 -10.31 -9.05
N LEU A 22 7.92 -9.43 -8.07
CA LEU A 22 7.20 -8.18 -8.26
C LEU A 22 8.15 -7.11 -8.82
N SER A 23 7.65 -6.32 -9.75
CA SER A 23 8.35 -5.16 -10.27
C SER A 23 7.67 -3.92 -9.70
N PHE A 24 8.45 -3.01 -9.13
CA PHE A 24 7.94 -1.77 -8.55
C PHE A 24 8.54 -0.57 -9.26
N THR A 25 7.68 0.41 -9.55
CA THR A 25 8.09 1.71 -10.06
C THR A 25 7.56 2.77 -9.10
N ARG A 26 8.47 3.58 -8.55
CA ARG A 26 8.09 4.71 -7.71
C ARG A 26 7.50 5.79 -8.61
N VAL A 27 6.28 6.23 -8.27
CA VAL A 27 5.61 7.29 -9.02
C VAL A 27 5.86 8.62 -8.32
N GLU A 28 6.53 9.54 -9.01
CA GLU A 28 6.76 10.89 -8.52
C GLU A 28 6.00 11.85 -9.42
N ASN A 29 4.79 12.21 -9.00
CA ASN A 29 3.93 13.06 -9.80
C ASN A 29 3.42 14.22 -8.94
N THR A 30 3.93 15.42 -9.24
CA THR A 30 3.52 16.64 -8.54
C THR A 30 2.30 17.31 -9.22
N ALA A 31 1.90 16.84 -10.39
CA ALA A 31 0.82 17.44 -11.16
C ALA A 31 -0.54 16.75 -10.95
N SER A 32 -0.54 15.53 -10.43
CA SER A 32 -1.75 14.73 -10.25
C SER A 32 -1.91 14.35 -8.78
N TRP A 33 -2.85 14.99 -8.12
CA TRP A 33 -3.08 14.78 -6.69
C TRP A 33 -3.82 13.46 -6.48
N GLY A 34 -3.45 12.73 -5.42
CA GLY A 34 -4.07 11.46 -5.09
C GLY A 34 -3.51 10.26 -5.83
N THR A 35 -2.57 10.47 -6.76
CA THR A 35 -1.89 9.38 -7.44
C THR A 35 -1.12 8.53 -6.43
N PRO A 36 -1.26 7.19 -6.46
CA PRO A 36 -0.53 6.31 -5.54
C PRO A 36 0.98 6.40 -5.70
N ASP A 37 1.69 6.02 -4.64
CA ASP A 37 3.15 6.14 -4.57
C ASP A 37 3.89 5.16 -5.47
N ILE A 38 3.31 3.99 -5.72
CA ILE A 38 3.98 2.89 -6.40
C ILE A 38 3.07 2.29 -7.45
N LEU A 39 3.64 2.06 -8.64
CA LEU A 39 3.05 1.20 -9.65
C LEU A 39 3.76 -0.15 -9.61
N GLY A 40 3.00 -1.22 -9.42
CA GLY A 40 3.53 -2.57 -9.37
C GLY A 40 3.10 -3.41 -10.56
N TYR A 41 3.85 -4.46 -10.83
CA TYR A 41 3.56 -5.39 -11.91
C TYR A 41 3.94 -6.78 -11.45
N ASN A 42 3.05 -7.75 -11.61
CA ASN A 42 3.34 -9.10 -11.16
C ASN A 42 3.67 -10.04 -12.32
N ARG A 43 4.06 -11.25 -11.96
CA ARG A 43 4.49 -12.26 -12.92
C ARG A 43 3.37 -12.67 -13.88
N SER A 44 2.12 -12.58 -13.43
CA SER A 44 0.95 -12.90 -14.27
C SER A 44 0.62 -11.81 -15.28
N GLY A 45 1.33 -10.69 -15.26
CA GLY A 45 1.11 -9.60 -16.19
C GLY A 45 0.05 -8.60 -15.76
N ASN A 46 -0.21 -8.50 -14.46
CA ASN A 46 -1.20 -7.58 -13.93
C ASN A 46 -0.55 -6.41 -13.21
N PHE A 47 -1.00 -5.20 -13.54
CA PHE A 47 -0.61 -3.99 -12.83
C PHE A 47 -1.44 -3.82 -11.56
N PHE A 48 -0.84 -3.20 -10.58
CA PHE A 48 -1.52 -2.75 -9.37
C PHE A 48 -0.85 -1.49 -8.85
N THR A 49 -1.52 -0.77 -7.97
CA THR A 49 -0.95 0.41 -7.33
C THR A 49 -0.91 0.24 -5.83
N ILE A 50 0.05 0.89 -5.18
CA ILE A 50 0.17 0.90 -3.72
C ILE A 50 0.33 2.35 -3.25
N GLU A 51 -0.53 2.74 -2.30
CA GLU A 51 -0.37 3.95 -1.52
C GLU A 51 0.33 3.57 -0.22
N LEU A 52 1.46 4.18 0.09
CA LEU A 52 2.21 3.91 1.32
C LEU A 52 1.75 4.82 2.44
N LYS A 53 1.53 4.25 3.61
CA LYS A 53 1.21 4.99 4.83
C LYS A 53 2.01 4.44 5.99
N VAL A 54 2.48 5.34 6.84
CA VAL A 54 3.14 4.98 8.11
C VAL A 54 2.41 5.75 9.21
N THR A 55 2.01 5.07 10.27
CA THR A 55 1.28 5.71 11.35
C THR A 55 1.77 5.22 12.71
N LYS A 56 1.72 6.12 13.70
CA LYS A 56 2.03 5.80 15.10
C LYS A 56 0.76 5.50 15.91
N THR A 57 -0.40 5.78 15.33
CA THR A 57 -1.69 5.62 15.99
C THR A 57 -2.55 4.62 15.20
N ASN A 58 -3.80 4.46 15.59
CA ASN A 58 -4.76 3.65 14.81
C ASN A 58 -5.31 4.40 13.59
N LYS A 59 -5.06 5.70 13.49
CA LYS A 59 -5.60 6.51 12.40
C LYS A 59 -4.71 6.43 11.17
N VAL A 60 -5.34 6.27 10.00
CA VAL A 60 -4.66 6.33 8.70
C VAL A 60 -5.08 7.63 8.03
N ARG A 61 -4.12 8.51 7.76
CA ARG A 61 -4.40 9.82 7.17
C ARG A 61 -4.46 9.73 5.66
N LEU A 62 -5.67 9.90 5.13
CA LEU A 62 -5.91 9.88 3.68
C LEU A 62 -6.44 11.25 3.25
N SER A 63 -5.85 11.81 2.20
CA SER A 63 -6.34 13.06 1.65
C SER A 63 -7.63 12.81 0.85
N PRO A 64 -8.46 13.84 0.64
CA PRO A 64 -9.65 13.70 -0.21
C PRO A 64 -9.32 13.20 -1.61
N HIS A 65 -8.16 13.59 -2.16
CA HIS A 65 -7.71 13.13 -3.47
C HIS A 65 -7.34 11.65 -3.49
N GLN A 66 -6.71 11.17 -2.42
CA GLN A 66 -6.37 9.75 -2.27
C GLN A 66 -7.64 8.89 -2.14
N ILE A 67 -8.62 9.38 -1.39
CA ILE A 67 -9.91 8.70 -1.27
C ILE A 67 -10.61 8.66 -2.63
N ALA A 68 -10.68 9.79 -3.32
CA ALA A 68 -11.33 9.87 -4.63
C ALA A 68 -10.67 8.94 -5.65
N PHE A 69 -9.34 8.86 -5.65
CA PHE A 69 -8.62 7.96 -6.55
C PHE A 69 -9.06 6.51 -6.34
N HIS A 70 -9.11 6.06 -5.10
CA HIS A 70 -9.42 4.66 -4.80
C HIS A 70 -10.91 4.34 -4.99
N VAL A 71 -11.78 5.31 -4.77
CA VAL A 71 -13.21 5.15 -5.09
C VAL A 71 -13.42 4.96 -6.59
N THR A 72 -12.68 5.72 -7.39
CA THR A 72 -12.75 5.65 -8.86
C THR A 72 -12.05 4.40 -9.41
N HIS A 73 -11.00 3.93 -8.72
CA HIS A 73 -10.20 2.79 -9.15
C HIS A 73 -10.17 1.72 -8.04
N PRO A 74 -11.29 0.97 -7.85
CA PRO A 74 -11.39 0.05 -6.71
C PRO A 74 -10.65 -1.27 -6.90
N ASN A 75 -10.32 -1.64 -8.13
CA ASN A 75 -9.70 -2.93 -8.42
C ASN A 75 -8.19 -2.79 -8.62
N ASN A 76 -7.44 -3.74 -8.08
CA ASN A 76 -5.97 -3.78 -8.18
C ASN A 76 -5.30 -2.50 -7.67
N THR A 77 -5.93 -1.88 -6.68
CA THR A 77 -5.36 -0.73 -5.96
C THR A 77 -5.31 -1.05 -4.48
N PHE A 78 -4.23 -0.66 -3.81
CA PHE A 78 -3.98 -1.07 -2.44
C PHE A 78 -3.41 0.07 -1.62
N ILE A 79 -3.65 0.00 -0.31
CA ILE A 79 -3.03 0.86 0.67
C ILE A 79 -2.21 -0.05 1.59
N LEU A 80 -0.92 0.16 1.66
CA LEU A 80 -0.02 -0.59 2.52
C LEU A 80 0.40 0.28 3.68
N VAL A 81 0.04 -0.14 4.90
CA VAL A 81 0.21 0.65 6.11
C VAL A 81 1.20 -0.02 7.04
N LYS A 82 2.23 0.74 7.45
CA LYS A 82 3.11 0.32 8.54
C LYS A 82 2.66 0.98 9.83
N ALA A 83 2.25 0.15 10.80
CA ALA A 83 1.83 0.60 12.12
C ALA A 83 3.04 0.49 13.05
N LEU A 84 3.66 1.64 13.38
CA LEU A 84 4.90 1.67 14.15
C LEU A 84 4.71 1.18 15.58
N SER A 85 3.61 1.54 16.23
CA SER A 85 3.34 1.14 17.61
C SER A 85 3.09 -0.35 17.75
N LEU A 86 2.55 -0.98 16.72
CA LEU A 86 2.26 -2.42 16.70
C LEU A 86 3.35 -3.23 15.98
N ASN A 87 4.31 -2.54 15.38
CA ASN A 87 5.35 -3.14 14.55
C ASN A 87 4.73 -4.12 13.54
N SER A 88 3.67 -3.71 12.87
CA SER A 88 2.95 -4.55 11.92
C SER A 88 2.73 -3.83 10.60
N ILE A 89 2.58 -4.62 9.54
CA ILE A 89 2.33 -4.13 8.19
C ILE A 89 1.01 -4.72 7.73
N LYS A 90 0.12 -3.87 7.24
CA LYS A 90 -1.26 -4.23 6.87
C LYS A 90 -1.56 -3.78 5.46
N LEU A 91 -2.13 -4.69 4.67
CA LEU A 91 -2.56 -4.39 3.29
C LEU A 91 -4.07 -4.28 3.25
N TYR A 92 -4.53 -3.17 2.69
CA TYR A 92 -5.96 -2.93 2.46
C TYR A 92 -6.22 -2.77 0.96
N GLU A 93 -7.33 -3.30 0.49
CA GLU A 93 -7.75 -3.09 -0.90
C GLU A 93 -8.32 -1.68 -1.08
N GLY A 94 -8.13 -1.10 -2.26
CA GLY A 94 -8.64 0.24 -2.55
C GLY A 94 -10.15 0.38 -2.40
N LYS A 95 -10.90 -0.70 -2.66
CA LYS A 95 -12.36 -0.69 -2.55
C LYS A 95 -12.87 -0.43 -1.13
N VAL A 96 -12.04 -0.60 -0.11
CA VAL A 96 -12.43 -0.34 1.29
C VAL A 96 -11.88 1.00 1.81
N ILE A 97 -11.49 1.90 0.92
CA ILE A 97 -10.83 3.15 1.30
C ILE A 97 -11.68 3.99 2.25
N LYS A 98 -13.01 4.00 2.08
CA LYS A 98 -13.89 4.80 2.94
C LYS A 98 -13.96 4.23 4.34
N GLU A 99 -14.03 2.91 4.47
CA GLU A 99 -14.01 2.21 5.75
C GLU A 99 -12.66 2.41 6.44
N LEU A 100 -11.57 2.35 5.69
CA LEU A 100 -10.24 2.59 6.22
C LEU A 100 -10.10 4.02 6.74
N ASP A 101 -10.63 5.00 6.02
CA ASP A 101 -10.62 6.39 6.46
C ASP A 101 -11.43 6.57 7.75
N ALA A 102 -12.59 5.90 7.85
CA ALA A 102 -13.46 6.01 9.01
C ALA A 102 -12.95 5.26 10.23
N CYS A 103 -12.47 4.05 10.05
CA CYS A 103 -12.12 3.12 11.14
C CYS A 103 -10.63 3.06 11.45
N GLY A 104 -9.78 3.44 10.48
CA GLY A 104 -8.34 3.29 10.63
C GLY A 104 -7.95 1.84 10.78
N LEU A 105 -6.94 1.57 11.60
CA LEU A 105 -6.39 0.22 11.79
C LEU A 105 -7.31 -0.73 12.55
N LYS A 106 -8.46 -0.24 13.02
CA LYS A 106 -9.51 -1.12 13.56
C LYS A 106 -10.17 -1.94 12.47
N LEU A 107 -10.12 -1.45 11.22
CA LEU A 107 -10.57 -2.23 10.08
C LEU A 107 -9.62 -3.41 9.89
N GLU A 108 -10.17 -4.60 9.71
CA GLU A 108 -9.37 -5.79 9.47
C GLU A 108 -8.69 -5.71 8.10
N PRO A 109 -7.37 -5.92 8.01
CA PRO A 109 -6.68 -5.86 6.73
C PRO A 109 -6.96 -7.10 5.89
N HIS A 110 -6.76 -6.97 4.58
CA HIS A 110 -6.77 -8.13 3.69
C HIS A 110 -5.62 -9.07 4.01
N SER A 111 -4.44 -8.52 4.26
CA SER A 111 -3.23 -9.30 4.55
C SER A 111 -2.43 -8.64 5.64
N LEU A 112 -1.75 -9.44 6.45
CA LEU A 112 -0.94 -8.99 7.57
C LEU A 112 0.50 -9.51 7.41
N GLY A 113 1.47 -8.60 7.50
CA GLY A 113 2.89 -8.90 7.32
C GLY A 113 3.31 -8.87 5.85
N LEU A 114 4.59 -8.55 5.59
CA LEU A 114 5.08 -8.40 4.22
C LEU A 114 4.95 -9.68 3.41
N GLU A 115 5.21 -10.83 4.02
CA GLU A 115 5.11 -12.10 3.30
C GLU A 115 3.71 -12.33 2.75
N SER A 116 2.67 -12.18 3.59
CA SER A 116 1.28 -12.35 3.16
C SER A 116 0.86 -11.27 2.16
N CYS A 117 1.32 -10.02 2.37
CA CYS A 117 1.02 -8.93 1.45
C CYS A 117 1.60 -9.22 0.06
N PHE A 118 2.85 -9.69 0.00
CA PHE A 118 3.48 -10.04 -1.28
C PHE A 118 2.78 -11.21 -1.95
N GLN A 119 2.38 -12.24 -1.18
CA GLN A 119 1.62 -13.36 -1.73
C GLN A 119 0.32 -12.90 -2.37
N MET A 120 -0.38 -11.97 -1.73
CA MET A 120 -1.60 -11.40 -2.30
C MET A 120 -1.31 -10.68 -3.62
N LEU A 121 -0.30 -9.82 -3.66
CA LEU A 121 0.05 -9.07 -4.86
C LEU A 121 0.50 -9.99 -6.01
N GLU A 122 1.21 -11.06 -5.69
CA GLU A 122 1.63 -12.05 -6.69
C GLU A 122 0.46 -12.87 -7.22
N SER A 123 -0.62 -12.97 -6.47
CA SER A 123 -1.80 -13.77 -6.85
C SER A 123 -2.79 -13.05 -7.76
N LEU A 124 -2.58 -11.76 -8.01
CA LEU A 124 -3.49 -10.97 -8.84
C LEU A 124 -3.55 -11.45 -10.29
#